data_0e44c2944b0f9bcff6632e71068b035a
#
_entry.id   0e44c2944b0f9bcff6632e71068b035a
#
_cell.length_a   1.000
_cell.length_b   1.000
_cell.length_c   1.000
_cell.angle_alpha   90.00
_cell.angle_beta   90.00
_cell.angle_gamma   90.00
#
_symmetry.space_group_name_H-M   'P 1'
#
loop_
_entity.id
_entity.type
_entity.pdbx_description
1 polymer ?
#
loop_
_entity_poly.entity_id
_entity_poly.type
_entity_poly.pdbx_seq_one_letter_code
_entity_poly.pdbx_strand_id
1 'polypeptide(L)'
;MLAPAVASAQLTDVTQTTPTPSGGAINKSIDQQIGTGRGDELTPGSSIYLVARDPARSIRRGRQIFQRKFTEAQGQGPRVSRNSSGNIQDNPGFGAGLTDSCAACHGRPRGSAGSGGHVTTRPDSRDAPHLFGAGLVEMLADEITSDLRAIRAEAVQQARKTSADVRRPLVSKGIGYGSIRALAKGDVETSLVEGVDADLRVRPFFAHGGEYSLRAFAVGAFKDEMGLEAPDPVLCQATDPAAPAKTMSPAGIVFDPALDTVKRPPVCGATEDGDGDGIVNEVHPALLDHLEFYLLNYFKPGHGEATRRTGAGLQLMQRIGCTSCHAQNLAIAHDRRVADVDTRFDPRRGVFNRLFAVATLSATAVDDGQPFSKLLPRRELFVVEDILADLKRHDLGSAFHERQYDGTLVTRFMTKPLWGVASTAPYGHDGRSIDLKEVILRHGGEAQRAKEAFAGLGDDDQRKILEFLGTLVLFPPDDTASNLNPGTPGAPGVQAPSEHGSIDLAVFFRTPGGPE
;
A
#
# COMPACT_ATOMS: atom_id res chain seq x y z
N MET A 1 16.84 33.21 -42.31
CA MET A 1 17.17 32.26 -41.24
C MET A 1 15.91 32.09 -40.41
N LEU A 2 15.20 31.01 -40.65
CA LEU A 2 14.04 30.62 -39.85
C LEU A 2 14.59 29.92 -38.60
N ALA A 3 14.31 30.47 -37.42
CA ALA A 3 14.59 29.82 -36.17
C ALA A 3 13.73 28.54 -36.06
N PRO A 4 14.29 27.40 -35.61
CA PRO A 4 13.48 26.23 -35.38
C PRO A 4 12.49 26.53 -34.24
N ALA A 5 11.21 26.37 -34.52
CA ALA A 5 10.19 26.33 -33.48
C ALA A 5 10.52 25.17 -32.57
N VAL A 6 10.92 25.47 -31.34
CA VAL A 6 10.97 24.49 -30.26
C VAL A 6 9.53 24.09 -29.99
N ALA A 7 9.09 22.98 -30.55
CA ALA A 7 7.87 22.35 -30.13
C ALA A 7 8.11 21.91 -28.68
N SER A 8 7.55 22.64 -27.73
CA SER A 8 7.39 22.15 -26.38
C SER A 8 6.49 20.92 -26.48
N ALA A 9 7.07 19.76 -26.34
CA ALA A 9 6.31 18.52 -26.15
C ALA A 9 5.70 18.59 -24.76
N GLN A 10 4.64 19.35 -24.62
CA GLN A 10 3.75 19.28 -23.49
C GLN A 10 3.11 17.90 -23.58
N LEU A 11 3.46 17.02 -22.65
CA LEU A 11 2.81 15.72 -22.51
C LEU A 11 1.35 16.00 -22.11
N THR A 12 0.52 16.20 -23.11
CA THR A 12 -0.92 16.33 -22.91
C THR A 12 -1.43 14.97 -22.45
N ASP A 13 -2.18 14.94 -21.36
CA ASP A 13 -2.90 13.73 -20.96
C ASP A 13 -3.98 13.46 -22.03
N VAL A 14 -3.64 12.68 -23.02
CA VAL A 14 -4.56 12.28 -24.09
C VAL A 14 -5.76 11.50 -23.59
N THR A 15 -5.72 11.01 -22.34
CA THR A 15 -6.85 10.29 -21.74
C THR A 15 -8.01 11.23 -21.37
N GLN A 16 -7.77 12.53 -21.29
CA GLN A 16 -8.80 13.52 -20.98
C GLN A 16 -9.59 13.99 -22.19
N THR A 17 -8.92 14.14 -23.35
CA THR A 17 -9.49 14.81 -24.50
C THR A 17 -9.91 13.86 -25.63
N THR A 18 -9.28 12.70 -25.73
CA THR A 18 -9.55 11.76 -26.81
C THR A 18 -9.44 10.33 -26.31
N PRO A 19 -10.56 9.71 -25.90
CA PRO A 19 -10.56 8.29 -25.58
C PRO A 19 -10.11 7.51 -26.81
N THR A 20 -9.18 6.58 -26.63
CA THR A 20 -8.76 5.71 -27.73
C THR A 20 -9.92 4.78 -28.08
N PRO A 21 -10.41 4.79 -29.30
CA PRO A 21 -11.61 4.02 -29.68
C PRO A 21 -11.41 2.51 -29.78
N SER A 22 -10.21 2.00 -29.51
CA SER A 22 -9.96 0.56 -29.56
C SER A 22 -10.52 -0.13 -28.32
N GLY A 23 -11.31 -1.16 -28.51
CA GLY A 23 -12.01 -1.95 -27.47
C GLY A 23 -11.12 -2.65 -26.44
N GLY A 24 -9.86 -2.37 -26.36
CA GLY A 24 -8.95 -2.85 -25.33
C GLY A 24 -8.15 -1.73 -24.66
N ALA A 25 -8.40 -0.48 -25.05
CA ALA A 25 -7.63 0.64 -24.54
C ALA A 25 -8.05 0.99 -23.12
N ILE A 26 -7.04 1.16 -22.28
CA ILE A 26 -7.21 1.53 -20.89
C ILE A 26 -7.36 3.06 -20.73
N ASN A 27 -7.23 3.81 -21.80
CA ASN A 27 -7.18 5.26 -21.79
C ASN A 27 -8.59 5.85 -21.78
N LYS A 28 -9.15 5.99 -20.59
CA LYS A 28 -10.42 6.69 -20.37
C LYS A 28 -10.15 8.12 -19.89
N SER A 29 -11.01 9.06 -20.28
CA SER A 29 -11.00 10.38 -19.68
C SER A 29 -11.37 10.31 -18.19
N ILE A 30 -11.06 11.36 -17.45
CA ILE A 30 -11.48 11.47 -16.03
C ILE A 30 -12.99 11.32 -15.90
N ASP A 31 -13.77 12.02 -16.74
CA ASP A 31 -15.24 11.95 -16.72
C ASP A 31 -15.75 10.53 -16.95
N GLN A 32 -15.15 9.82 -17.90
CA GLN A 32 -15.51 8.42 -18.16
C GLN A 32 -15.16 7.50 -17.00
N GLN A 33 -14.08 7.79 -16.26
CA GLN A 33 -13.69 7.03 -15.07
C GLN A 33 -14.58 7.34 -13.88
N ILE A 34 -15.01 8.59 -13.72
CA ILE A 34 -16.01 8.99 -12.73
C ILE A 34 -17.35 8.30 -13.03
N GLY A 35 -17.72 8.20 -14.32
CA GLY A 35 -18.96 7.58 -14.76
C GLY A 35 -20.18 8.23 -14.12
N THR A 36 -21.01 7.43 -13.41
CA THR A 36 -22.18 7.93 -12.67
C THR A 36 -21.84 8.41 -11.26
N GLY A 37 -20.56 8.67 -11.00
CA GLY A 37 -20.07 9.13 -9.71
C GLY A 37 -19.95 7.99 -8.69
N ARG A 38 -20.08 8.33 -7.41
CA ARG A 38 -19.92 7.36 -6.33
C ARG A 38 -21.13 6.43 -6.21
N GLY A 39 -22.34 6.96 -6.27
CA GLY A 39 -23.60 6.23 -6.24
C GLY A 39 -23.74 5.24 -5.09
N ASP A 40 -24.33 4.08 -5.39
CA ASP A 40 -24.53 2.95 -4.49
C ASP A 40 -24.34 1.61 -5.20
N GLU A 41 -24.57 0.48 -4.48
CA GLU A 41 -24.44 -0.89 -5.04
C GLU A 41 -25.48 -1.24 -6.11
N LEU A 42 -26.51 -0.41 -6.32
CA LEU A 42 -27.61 -0.62 -7.28
C LEU A 42 -27.52 0.34 -8.46
N THR A 43 -26.65 1.34 -8.41
CA THR A 43 -26.46 2.33 -9.48
C THR A 43 -25.42 1.87 -10.49
N PRO A 44 -25.78 1.31 -11.64
CA PRO A 44 -24.83 0.82 -12.63
C PRO A 44 -23.84 1.90 -13.07
N GLY A 45 -22.55 1.55 -13.11
CA GLY A 45 -21.49 2.47 -13.50
C GLY A 45 -20.94 3.35 -12.38
N SER A 46 -21.56 3.38 -11.21
CA SER A 46 -21.02 4.05 -10.02
C SER A 46 -19.79 3.30 -9.46
N SER A 47 -18.92 4.00 -8.72
CA SER A 47 -17.73 3.35 -8.13
C SER A 47 -18.11 2.26 -7.14
N ILE A 48 -19.11 2.49 -6.29
CA ILE A 48 -19.57 1.49 -5.31
C ILE A 48 -20.15 0.26 -6.02
N TYR A 49 -20.95 0.44 -7.07
CA TYR A 49 -21.44 -0.66 -7.89
C TYR A 49 -20.30 -1.47 -8.51
N LEU A 50 -19.32 -0.79 -9.10
CA LEU A 50 -18.20 -1.45 -9.77
C LEU A 50 -17.30 -2.21 -8.80
N VAL A 51 -17.01 -1.65 -7.64
CA VAL A 51 -16.25 -2.35 -6.58
C VAL A 51 -16.96 -3.65 -6.16
N ALA A 52 -18.28 -3.60 -6.01
CA ALA A 52 -19.05 -4.75 -5.56
C ALA A 52 -19.30 -5.81 -6.65
N ARG A 53 -19.35 -5.43 -7.92
CA ARG A 53 -19.90 -6.29 -8.99
C ARG A 53 -19.04 -6.42 -10.24
N ASP A 54 -18.20 -5.44 -10.53
CA ASP A 54 -17.28 -5.44 -11.69
C ASP A 54 -15.88 -5.00 -11.25
N PRO A 55 -15.25 -5.82 -10.41
CA PRO A 55 -13.96 -5.48 -9.80
C PRO A 55 -12.86 -5.21 -10.83
N ALA A 56 -12.95 -5.82 -12.04
CA ALA A 56 -11.96 -5.53 -13.07
C ALA A 56 -11.98 -4.10 -13.52
N ARG A 57 -13.16 -3.64 -13.82
CA ARG A 57 -13.32 -2.26 -14.25
C ARG A 57 -12.86 -1.32 -13.16
N SER A 58 -13.20 -1.62 -11.90
CA SER A 58 -12.72 -0.84 -10.76
C SER A 58 -11.19 -0.86 -10.63
N ILE A 59 -10.57 -2.04 -10.71
CA ILE A 59 -9.10 -2.20 -10.66
C ILE A 59 -8.44 -1.46 -11.83
N ARG A 60 -8.97 -1.59 -13.06
CA ARG A 60 -8.43 -0.87 -14.23
C ARG A 60 -8.49 0.64 -14.06
N ARG A 61 -9.63 1.16 -13.58
CA ARG A 61 -9.80 2.60 -13.31
C ARG A 61 -8.83 3.08 -12.24
N GLY A 62 -8.74 2.38 -11.12
CA GLY A 62 -7.79 2.72 -10.05
C GLY A 62 -6.34 2.72 -10.52
N ARG A 63 -5.98 1.75 -11.37
CA ARG A 63 -4.67 1.72 -11.99
C ARG A 63 -4.42 2.90 -12.92
N GLN A 64 -5.40 3.30 -13.71
CA GLN A 64 -5.29 4.49 -14.55
C GLN A 64 -5.07 5.75 -13.72
N ILE A 65 -5.78 5.89 -12.60
CA ILE A 65 -5.56 7.00 -11.66
C ILE A 65 -4.14 6.96 -11.10
N PHE A 66 -3.66 5.78 -10.70
CA PHE A 66 -2.28 5.61 -10.20
C PHE A 66 -1.20 6.03 -11.22
N GLN A 67 -1.44 5.77 -12.49
CA GLN A 67 -0.51 6.08 -13.59
C GLN A 67 -0.76 7.44 -14.25
N ARG A 68 -1.92 8.04 -13.99
CA ARG A 68 -2.30 9.31 -14.59
C ARG A 68 -1.35 10.42 -14.18
N LYS A 69 -0.94 11.21 -15.15
CA LYS A 69 -0.28 12.49 -14.93
C LYS A 69 -1.32 13.58 -14.83
N PHE A 70 -1.42 14.16 -13.66
CA PHE A 70 -2.22 15.35 -13.44
C PHE A 70 -1.50 16.59 -13.95
N THR A 71 -2.23 17.64 -14.23
CA THR A 71 -1.71 18.89 -14.78
C THR A 71 -2.12 20.07 -13.90
N GLU A 72 -1.44 21.21 -14.05
CA GLU A 72 -1.83 22.47 -13.39
C GLU A 72 -3.27 22.88 -13.72
N ALA A 73 -3.73 22.61 -14.95
CA ALA A 73 -5.10 22.86 -15.37
C ALA A 73 -6.14 21.97 -14.64
N GLN A 74 -5.69 20.98 -13.90
CA GLN A 74 -6.49 20.08 -13.07
C GLN A 74 -6.29 20.33 -11.57
N GLY A 75 -5.60 21.41 -11.21
CA GLY A 75 -5.30 21.77 -9.84
C GLY A 75 -3.96 21.27 -9.32
N GLN A 76 -3.21 20.48 -10.09
CA GLN A 76 -1.92 19.95 -9.63
C GLN A 76 -0.96 21.09 -9.31
N GLY A 77 -0.46 21.13 -8.02
CA GLY A 77 0.50 22.14 -7.57
C GLY A 77 1.74 22.26 -8.43
N PRO A 78 2.62 23.21 -8.23
CA PRO A 78 3.23 23.57 -6.94
C PRO A 78 2.55 24.71 -6.20
N ARG A 79 2.21 24.48 -4.94
CA ARG A 79 1.64 25.49 -4.04
C ARG A 79 2.60 25.90 -2.94
N VAL A 80 3.83 25.51 -3.02
CA VAL A 80 4.88 26.03 -2.13
C VAL A 80 5.10 27.48 -2.48
N SER A 81 4.91 28.37 -1.51
CA SER A 81 5.29 29.76 -1.69
C SER A 81 6.77 29.79 -2.12
N ARG A 82 7.09 30.57 -3.14
CA ARG A 82 8.42 30.62 -3.79
C ARG A 82 9.60 30.79 -2.83
N ASN A 83 9.35 31.06 -1.56
CA ASN A 83 10.36 31.29 -0.50
C ASN A 83 10.21 30.36 0.69
N SER A 84 9.34 29.37 0.69
CA SER A 84 9.21 28.44 1.81
C SER A 84 10.05 27.19 1.55
N SER A 85 11.17 27.08 2.25
CA SER A 85 11.81 25.81 2.52
C SER A 85 11.23 25.25 3.83
N GLY A 86 10.84 24.00 3.87
CA GLY A 86 10.32 23.41 5.08
C GLY A 86 9.62 22.08 4.84
N ASN A 87 9.12 21.50 5.92
CA ASN A 87 8.34 20.28 5.82
C ASN A 87 7.00 20.59 5.11
N ILE A 88 6.79 19.96 3.99
CA ILE A 88 5.58 20.15 3.19
C ILE A 88 4.33 19.69 3.94
N GLN A 89 4.46 18.73 4.85
CA GLN A 89 3.35 18.23 5.67
C GLN A 89 2.88 19.23 6.72
N ASP A 90 3.77 20.11 7.15
CA ASP A 90 3.46 21.18 8.12
C ASP A 90 3.00 22.47 7.44
N ASN A 91 3.11 22.54 6.12
CA ASN A 91 2.58 23.65 5.36
C ASN A 91 1.05 23.59 5.39
N PRO A 92 0.33 24.63 5.84
CA PRO A 92 -1.13 24.68 5.78
C PRO A 92 -1.65 24.66 4.34
N GLY A 93 -0.81 25.01 3.37
CA GLY A 93 -1.10 24.86 1.95
C GLY A 93 -1.00 23.43 1.45
N PHE A 94 -1.49 23.22 0.25
CA PHE A 94 -1.30 21.95 -0.47
C PHE A 94 0.15 21.77 -0.90
N GLY A 95 0.51 20.53 -1.19
CA GLY A 95 1.87 20.15 -1.45
C GLY A 95 2.50 20.79 -2.68
N ALA A 96 3.77 20.57 -2.84
CA ALA A 96 4.60 21.26 -3.85
C ALA A 96 4.40 20.78 -5.28
N GLY A 97 3.51 19.84 -5.56
CA GLY A 97 3.47 19.20 -6.87
C GLY A 97 4.81 18.52 -7.20
N LEU A 98 5.39 17.85 -6.22
CA LEU A 98 6.68 17.15 -6.37
C LEU A 98 6.63 16.06 -7.42
N THR A 99 5.43 15.54 -7.66
CA THR A 99 5.17 14.55 -8.69
C THR A 99 3.82 14.85 -9.36
N ASP A 100 3.72 14.44 -10.61
CA ASP A 100 2.51 14.53 -11.41
C ASP A 100 1.65 13.25 -11.36
N SER A 101 2.17 12.18 -10.78
CA SER A 101 1.48 10.88 -10.69
C SER A 101 2.03 10.02 -9.58
N CYS A 102 1.20 9.11 -9.04
CA CYS A 102 1.66 8.11 -8.07
C CYS A 102 2.78 7.23 -8.67
N ALA A 103 2.65 6.84 -9.93
CA ALA A 103 3.63 6.02 -10.64
C ALA A 103 4.98 6.72 -10.87
N ALA A 104 5.05 8.04 -10.77
CA ALA A 104 6.32 8.76 -10.89
C ALA A 104 7.27 8.41 -9.74
N CYS A 105 6.75 8.20 -8.54
CA CYS A 105 7.53 7.80 -7.37
C CYS A 105 7.47 6.28 -7.12
N HIS A 106 6.31 5.64 -7.27
CA HIS A 106 6.09 4.24 -6.91
C HIS A 106 6.21 3.25 -8.09
N GLY A 107 6.69 3.67 -9.23
CA GLY A 107 6.77 2.82 -10.42
C GLY A 107 8.03 2.95 -11.27
N ARG A 108 9.10 3.57 -10.77
CA ARG A 108 10.32 3.82 -11.56
C ARG A 108 11.61 3.42 -10.84
N PRO A 109 12.48 2.68 -11.48
CA PRO A 109 12.20 1.89 -12.68
C PRO A 109 11.14 0.85 -12.36
N ARG A 110 10.47 0.39 -13.41
CA ARG A 110 9.36 -0.53 -13.29
C ARG A 110 9.71 -1.75 -12.46
N GLY A 111 8.89 -2.05 -11.45
CA GLY A 111 9.15 -3.14 -10.51
C GLY A 111 10.21 -2.83 -9.46
N SER A 112 10.69 -1.60 -9.35
CA SER A 112 11.59 -1.17 -8.26
C SER A 112 10.87 -0.22 -7.30
N ALA A 113 11.56 0.16 -6.24
CA ALA A 113 11.18 1.31 -5.43
C ALA A 113 11.20 2.59 -6.26
N GLY A 114 10.53 3.63 -5.80
CA GLY A 114 10.56 4.93 -6.45
C GLY A 114 11.95 5.57 -6.42
N SER A 115 12.10 6.60 -7.22
CA SER A 115 13.38 7.30 -7.34
C SER A 115 13.47 8.45 -6.36
N GLY A 116 14.51 8.41 -5.53
CA GLY A 116 15.01 9.54 -4.78
C GLY A 116 14.12 10.01 -3.63
N GLY A 117 14.78 10.56 -2.65
CA GLY A 117 14.12 11.16 -1.52
C GLY A 117 13.76 12.61 -1.77
N HIS A 118 12.76 13.07 -1.07
CA HIS A 118 12.30 14.46 -1.12
C HIS A 118 13.18 15.34 -0.23
N VAL A 119 14.47 15.46 -0.57
CA VAL A 119 15.44 16.27 0.18
C VAL A 119 15.05 17.73 0.32
N THR A 120 14.19 18.23 -0.56
CA THR A 120 13.71 19.61 -0.52
C THR A 120 12.58 19.83 0.46
N THR A 121 11.91 18.77 0.89
CA THR A 121 10.71 18.83 1.72
C THR A 121 10.85 18.14 3.06
N ARG A 122 11.94 17.39 3.26
CA ARG A 122 12.23 16.69 4.51
C ARG A 122 13.72 16.80 4.83
N PRO A 123 14.11 16.84 6.12
CA PRO A 123 15.51 16.91 6.52
C PRO A 123 16.29 15.65 6.18
N ASP A 124 15.60 14.56 5.89
CA ASP A 124 16.12 13.27 5.50
C ASP A 124 15.60 12.88 4.12
N SER A 125 16.44 12.22 3.36
CA SER A 125 16.05 11.64 2.08
C SER A 125 15.33 10.31 2.30
N ARG A 126 14.26 10.05 1.52
CA ARG A 126 13.53 8.79 1.53
C ARG A 126 13.17 8.36 0.14
N ASP A 127 13.40 7.09 -0.14
CA ASP A 127 12.90 6.47 -1.36
C ASP A 127 11.46 6.02 -1.17
N ALA A 128 10.62 6.27 -2.18
CA ALA A 128 9.26 5.78 -2.20
C ALA A 128 9.29 4.24 -2.33
N PRO A 129 8.64 3.49 -1.43
CA PRO A 129 8.63 2.03 -1.51
C PRO A 129 7.73 1.54 -2.64
N HIS A 130 7.93 0.30 -3.08
CA HIS A 130 6.93 -0.35 -3.89
C HIS A 130 5.62 -0.55 -3.11
N LEU A 131 4.49 -0.60 -3.82
CA LEU A 131 3.16 -0.79 -3.20
C LEU A 131 2.57 -2.19 -3.43
N PHE A 132 3.36 -3.11 -3.98
CA PHE A 132 2.95 -4.49 -4.16
C PHE A 132 2.59 -5.12 -2.80
N GLY A 133 1.42 -5.75 -2.73
CA GLY A 133 0.94 -6.37 -1.50
C GLY A 133 0.46 -5.41 -0.41
N ALA A 134 0.35 -4.11 -0.69
CA ALA A 134 -0.07 -3.11 0.31
C ALA A 134 -1.43 -3.44 0.94
N GLY A 135 -2.38 -3.97 0.17
CA GLY A 135 -3.68 -4.42 0.69
C GLY A 135 -3.56 -5.59 1.68
N LEU A 136 -2.64 -6.53 1.45
CA LEU A 136 -2.37 -7.62 2.39
C LEU A 136 -1.81 -7.07 3.70
N VAL A 137 -0.92 -6.09 3.62
CA VAL A 137 -0.33 -5.44 4.80
C VAL A 137 -1.40 -4.67 5.59
N GLU A 138 -2.30 -3.95 4.91
CA GLU A 138 -3.43 -3.26 5.56
C GLU A 138 -4.34 -4.24 6.31
N MET A 139 -4.74 -5.34 5.64
CA MET A 139 -5.61 -6.33 6.26
C MET A 139 -4.97 -7.03 7.46
N LEU A 140 -3.68 -7.40 7.35
CA LEU A 140 -2.94 -7.96 8.48
C LEU A 140 -2.87 -7.00 9.66
N ALA A 141 -2.56 -5.72 9.40
CA ALA A 141 -2.50 -4.69 10.43
C ALA A 141 -3.86 -4.46 11.10
N ASP A 142 -4.94 -4.51 10.32
CA ASP A 142 -6.30 -4.34 10.81
C ASP A 142 -6.74 -5.51 11.71
N GLU A 143 -6.45 -6.75 11.28
CA GLU A 143 -6.73 -7.94 12.10
C GLU A 143 -5.90 -7.98 13.39
N ILE A 144 -4.60 -7.69 13.31
CA ILE A 144 -3.75 -7.61 14.51
C ILE A 144 -4.31 -6.56 15.47
N THR A 145 -4.69 -5.40 14.98
CA THR A 145 -5.33 -4.34 15.78
C THR A 145 -6.59 -4.84 16.48
N SER A 146 -7.44 -5.54 15.74
CA SER A 146 -8.67 -6.13 16.26
C SER A 146 -8.39 -7.13 17.38
N ASP A 147 -7.43 -8.03 17.19
CA ASP A 147 -7.02 -9.02 18.19
C ASP A 147 -6.50 -8.36 19.47
N LEU A 148 -5.60 -7.38 19.35
CA LEU A 148 -5.03 -6.67 20.49
C LEU A 148 -6.10 -5.90 21.28
N ARG A 149 -7.06 -5.28 20.59
CA ARG A 149 -8.18 -4.57 21.21
C ARG A 149 -9.19 -5.52 21.85
N ALA A 150 -9.39 -6.71 21.28
CA ALA A 150 -10.21 -7.76 21.91
C ALA A 150 -9.59 -8.22 23.24
N ILE A 151 -8.28 -8.49 23.27
CA ILE A 151 -7.56 -8.84 24.51
C ILE A 151 -7.70 -7.72 25.55
N ARG A 152 -7.58 -6.46 25.14
CA ARG A 152 -7.79 -5.30 26.04
C ARG A 152 -9.20 -5.28 26.60
N ALA A 153 -10.22 -5.47 25.77
CA ALA A 153 -11.63 -5.46 26.19
C ALA A 153 -11.92 -6.59 27.20
N GLU A 154 -11.43 -7.80 26.95
CA GLU A 154 -11.53 -8.93 27.86
C GLU A 154 -10.82 -8.68 29.19
N ALA A 155 -9.61 -8.10 29.16
CA ALA A 155 -8.87 -7.74 30.36
C ALA A 155 -9.65 -6.75 31.23
N VAL A 156 -10.22 -5.71 30.61
CA VAL A 156 -11.03 -4.69 31.30
C VAL A 156 -12.32 -5.32 31.91
N GLN A 157 -13.01 -6.16 31.14
CA GLN A 157 -14.18 -6.86 31.62
C GLN A 157 -13.85 -7.74 32.84
N GLN A 158 -12.75 -8.49 32.77
CA GLN A 158 -12.32 -9.34 33.88
C GLN A 158 -11.93 -8.50 35.11
N ALA A 159 -11.16 -7.43 34.94
CA ALA A 159 -10.74 -6.56 36.05
C ALA A 159 -11.95 -5.97 36.80
N ARG A 160 -12.95 -5.50 36.06
CA ARG A 160 -14.21 -5.00 36.66
C ARG A 160 -14.97 -6.09 37.38
N LYS A 161 -15.08 -7.29 36.79
CA LYS A 161 -15.80 -8.42 37.36
C LYS A 161 -15.18 -8.93 38.66
N THR A 162 -13.85 -8.96 38.73
CA THR A 162 -13.10 -9.46 39.89
C THR A 162 -12.74 -8.37 40.90
N SER A 163 -12.97 -7.09 40.56
CA SER A 163 -12.51 -5.93 41.33
C SER A 163 -11.00 -5.97 41.64
N ALA A 164 -10.23 -6.54 40.73
CA ALA A 164 -8.78 -6.70 40.83
C ALA A 164 -8.11 -6.36 39.49
N ASP A 165 -6.87 -5.92 39.57
CA ASP A 165 -6.09 -5.65 38.38
C ASP A 165 -5.79 -6.95 37.60
N VAL A 166 -5.86 -6.86 36.27
CA VAL A 166 -5.63 -7.99 35.36
C VAL A 166 -4.53 -7.64 34.38
N ARG A 167 -3.44 -8.40 34.38
CA ARG A 167 -2.41 -8.29 33.37
C ARG A 167 -2.65 -9.30 32.25
N ARG A 168 -2.49 -8.85 31.00
CA ARG A 168 -2.58 -9.70 29.81
C ARG A 168 -1.42 -9.45 28.85
N PRO A 169 -0.77 -10.53 28.35
CA PRO A 169 0.10 -10.40 27.19
C PRO A 169 -0.74 -10.04 25.97
N LEU A 170 -0.18 -9.22 25.11
CA LEU A 170 -0.76 -8.88 23.81
C LEU A 170 -0.10 -9.78 22.76
N VAL A 171 -0.88 -10.68 22.18
CA VAL A 171 -0.39 -11.63 21.16
C VAL A 171 -1.40 -11.71 20.02
N SER A 172 -0.94 -11.54 18.81
CA SER A 172 -1.72 -11.77 17.58
C SER A 172 -0.86 -12.46 16.55
N LYS A 173 -1.41 -13.41 15.81
CA LYS A 173 -0.75 -14.17 14.73
C LYS A 173 0.63 -14.76 15.14
N GLY A 174 0.78 -15.12 16.43
CA GLY A 174 2.03 -15.63 16.98
C GLY A 174 3.09 -14.56 17.33
N ILE A 175 2.77 -13.28 17.14
CA ILE A 175 3.66 -12.15 17.41
C ILE A 175 3.27 -11.51 18.74
N GLY A 176 4.26 -11.25 19.60
CA GLY A 176 4.06 -10.55 20.87
C GLY A 176 4.18 -9.04 20.72
N TYR A 177 3.23 -8.31 21.31
CA TYR A 177 3.16 -6.85 21.34
C TYR A 177 3.30 -6.31 22.77
N GLY A 178 4.07 -7.00 23.62
CA GLY A 178 4.22 -6.65 25.03
C GLY A 178 3.01 -7.06 25.87
N SER A 179 2.60 -6.22 26.81
CA SER A 179 1.48 -6.50 27.71
C SER A 179 0.75 -5.23 28.17
N ILE A 180 -0.50 -5.42 28.60
CA ILE A 180 -1.32 -4.39 29.24
C ILE A 180 -1.67 -4.80 30.67
N ARG A 181 -2.02 -3.82 31.52
CA ARG A 181 -2.61 -4.02 32.82
C ARG A 181 -3.94 -3.26 32.89
N ALA A 182 -5.04 -3.98 32.93
CA ALA A 182 -6.36 -3.41 33.18
C ALA A 182 -6.55 -3.26 34.68
N LEU A 183 -6.89 -2.06 35.11
CA LEU A 183 -7.11 -1.75 36.54
C LEU A 183 -8.56 -2.09 36.94
N ALA A 184 -8.78 -2.41 38.20
CA ALA A 184 -10.11 -2.75 38.75
C ALA A 184 -11.21 -1.73 38.41
N LYS A 185 -10.84 -0.44 38.31
CA LYS A 185 -11.75 0.66 37.90
C LYS A 185 -12.01 0.76 36.42
N GLY A 186 -11.28 0.00 35.60
CA GLY A 186 -11.48 -0.09 34.14
C GLY A 186 -10.51 0.69 33.30
N ASP A 187 -9.57 1.46 33.86
CA ASP A 187 -8.47 2.08 33.12
C ASP A 187 -7.46 1.02 32.66
N VAL A 188 -6.64 1.35 31.66
CA VAL A 188 -5.63 0.43 31.13
C VAL A 188 -4.28 1.11 31.09
N GLU A 189 -3.29 0.49 31.73
CA GLU A 189 -1.88 0.86 31.61
C GLU A 189 -1.28 0.19 30.37
N THR A 190 -0.66 1.00 29.53
CA THR A 190 -0.08 0.60 28.23
C THR A 190 1.43 0.82 28.16
N SER A 191 2.08 1.10 29.28
CA SER A 191 3.53 1.40 29.32
C SER A 191 4.43 0.23 28.90
N LEU A 192 3.88 -0.98 28.85
CA LEU A 192 4.56 -2.21 28.43
C LEU A 192 4.07 -2.72 27.07
N VAL A 193 3.40 -1.88 26.29
CA VAL A 193 3.07 -2.16 24.91
C VAL A 193 4.31 -1.95 24.03
N GLU A 194 4.54 -2.86 23.11
CA GLU A 194 5.72 -2.88 22.25
C GLU A 194 5.36 -2.79 20.79
N GLY A 195 6.07 -1.97 20.04
CA GLY A 195 6.01 -1.89 18.58
C GLY A 195 4.76 -1.24 17.98
N VAL A 196 3.76 -0.90 18.81
CA VAL A 196 2.53 -0.18 18.42
C VAL A 196 2.24 0.95 19.41
N ASP A 197 1.29 1.82 19.09
CA ASP A 197 0.89 2.91 19.99
C ASP A 197 -0.03 2.41 21.12
N ALA A 198 -0.26 3.27 22.12
CA ALA A 198 -1.09 2.97 23.27
C ALA A 198 -2.56 2.67 22.92
N ASP A 199 -3.04 3.12 21.75
CA ASP A 199 -4.36 2.81 21.20
C ASP A 199 -4.43 1.40 20.59
N LEU A 200 -3.31 0.67 20.57
CA LEU A 200 -3.14 -0.68 20.03
C LEU A 200 -3.38 -0.75 18.51
N ARG A 201 -3.34 0.40 17.80
CA ARG A 201 -3.49 0.45 16.35
C ARG A 201 -2.16 0.16 15.67
N VAL A 202 -2.10 -0.89 14.85
CA VAL A 202 -0.99 -1.12 13.93
C VAL A 202 -1.11 -0.16 12.75
N ARG A 203 -0.08 0.63 12.52
CA ARG A 203 0.01 1.60 11.41
C ARG A 203 1.14 1.18 10.48
N PRO A 204 0.87 0.36 9.43
CA PRO A 204 1.92 -0.25 8.64
C PRO A 204 2.55 0.70 7.61
N PHE A 205 1.91 1.83 7.30
CA PHE A 205 2.36 2.75 6.27
C PHE A 205 3.24 3.86 6.82
N PHE A 206 4.06 4.45 5.98
CA PHE A 206 5.25 5.25 6.31
C PHE A 206 6.32 4.46 7.06
N ALA A 207 7.57 4.94 7.04
CA ALA A 207 8.69 4.26 7.66
C ALA A 207 8.52 4.13 9.19
N HIS A 208 7.95 5.15 9.82
CA HIS A 208 7.72 5.22 11.28
C HIS A 208 6.33 4.76 11.73
N GLY A 209 5.47 4.27 10.81
CA GLY A 209 4.11 3.83 11.16
C GLY A 209 3.16 4.99 11.42
N GLY A 210 2.96 5.85 10.41
CA GLY A 210 2.14 7.06 10.53
C GLY A 210 0.71 6.91 10.04
N GLU A 211 0.39 5.86 9.26
CA GLU A 211 -0.93 5.67 8.68
C GLU A 211 -1.32 4.19 8.65
N TYR A 212 -2.61 3.90 8.81
CA TYR A 212 -3.12 2.53 8.84
C TYR A 212 -3.99 2.17 7.65
N SER A 213 -4.44 3.15 6.86
CA SER A 213 -5.38 2.96 5.77
C SER A 213 -4.78 3.41 4.44
N LEU A 214 -4.94 2.59 3.40
CA LEU A 214 -4.61 2.95 2.02
C LEU A 214 -5.43 4.14 1.53
N ARG A 215 -6.69 4.24 1.97
CA ARG A 215 -7.55 5.37 1.62
C ARG A 215 -7.04 6.68 2.20
N ALA A 216 -6.81 6.71 3.52
CA ALA A 216 -6.30 7.93 4.17
C ALA A 216 -4.89 8.27 3.68
N PHE A 217 -4.06 7.26 3.40
CA PHE A 217 -2.75 7.44 2.78
C PHE A 217 -2.88 8.10 1.40
N ALA A 218 -3.79 7.61 0.53
CA ALA A 218 -3.98 8.16 -0.81
C ALA A 218 -4.46 9.63 -0.78
N VAL A 219 -5.41 9.96 0.11
CA VAL A 219 -5.86 11.35 0.31
C VAL A 219 -4.71 12.24 0.75
N GLY A 220 -3.89 11.77 1.71
CA GLY A 220 -2.69 12.50 2.13
C GLY A 220 -1.68 12.67 1.00
N ALA A 221 -1.45 11.65 0.19
CA ALA A 221 -0.51 11.70 -0.92
C ALA A 221 -0.96 12.65 -2.05
N PHE A 222 -2.24 12.69 -2.38
CA PHE A 222 -2.77 13.71 -3.31
C PHE A 222 -2.44 15.10 -2.81
N LYS A 223 -2.72 15.39 -1.55
CA LYS A 223 -2.42 16.68 -0.94
C LYS A 223 -0.92 16.97 -0.87
N ASP A 224 -0.16 16.07 -0.22
CA ASP A 224 1.21 16.37 0.22
C ASP A 224 2.24 16.24 -0.91
N GLU A 225 2.00 15.34 -1.88
CA GLU A 225 2.95 15.05 -2.95
C GLU A 225 2.55 15.70 -4.28
N MET A 226 1.25 15.84 -4.53
CA MET A 226 0.74 16.30 -5.83
C MET A 226 0.10 17.69 -5.78
N GLY A 227 -0.23 18.18 -4.59
CA GLY A 227 -0.94 19.46 -4.42
C GLY A 227 -2.37 19.40 -4.92
N LEU A 228 -3.04 18.25 -4.78
CA LEU A 228 -4.40 18.04 -5.26
C LEU A 228 -5.40 17.90 -4.12
N GLU A 229 -6.56 18.48 -4.29
CA GLU A 229 -7.71 18.31 -3.41
C GLU A 229 -8.41 16.97 -3.66
N ALA A 230 -8.49 16.15 -2.62
CA ALA A 230 -9.18 14.87 -2.67
C ALA A 230 -10.26 14.82 -1.56
N PRO A 231 -11.44 15.43 -1.78
CA PRO A 231 -12.52 15.35 -0.81
C PRO A 231 -13.00 13.91 -0.67
N ASP A 232 -13.08 13.43 0.56
CA ASP A 232 -13.46 12.07 0.85
C ASP A 232 -14.64 12.01 1.82
N PRO A 233 -15.83 11.62 1.36
CA PRO A 233 -17.02 11.59 2.21
C PRO A 233 -16.90 10.57 3.36
N VAL A 234 -16.10 9.50 3.22
CA VAL A 234 -15.89 8.50 4.28
C VAL A 234 -15.08 9.10 5.42
N LEU A 235 -13.93 9.70 5.08
CA LEU A 235 -13.06 10.35 6.07
C LEU A 235 -13.70 11.63 6.63
N CYS A 236 -14.38 12.42 5.79
CA CYS A 236 -15.06 13.64 6.24
C CYS A 236 -16.15 13.34 7.27
N GLN A 237 -16.95 12.29 7.04
CA GLN A 237 -17.97 11.88 8.01
C GLN A 237 -17.35 11.30 9.28
N ALA A 238 -16.28 10.50 9.18
CA ALA A 238 -15.59 9.98 10.35
C ALA A 238 -14.96 11.09 11.21
N THR A 239 -14.60 12.20 10.60
CA THR A 239 -13.92 13.33 11.27
C THR A 239 -14.76 14.58 11.38
N ASP A 240 -16.09 14.47 11.22
CA ASP A 240 -16.99 15.61 11.36
C ASP A 240 -16.88 16.19 12.78
N PRO A 241 -16.49 17.47 12.96
CA PRO A 241 -16.35 18.04 14.29
C PRO A 241 -17.66 18.09 15.09
N ALA A 242 -18.81 18.14 14.41
CA ALA A 242 -20.14 18.23 15.04
C ALA A 242 -20.70 16.85 15.40
N ALA A 243 -20.45 15.84 14.56
CA ALA A 243 -21.03 14.51 14.70
C ALA A 243 -20.13 13.42 14.08
N PRO A 244 -18.95 13.13 14.67
CA PRO A 244 -18.08 12.10 14.13
C PRO A 244 -18.78 10.76 14.18
N ALA A 245 -18.73 10.01 13.07
CA ALA A 245 -19.43 8.74 12.94
C ALA A 245 -18.50 7.64 12.43
N LYS A 246 -18.75 6.42 12.86
CA LYS A 246 -18.11 5.24 12.31
C LYS A 246 -18.50 5.08 10.86
N THR A 247 -17.50 4.98 9.97
CA THR A 247 -17.70 4.82 8.52
C THR A 247 -16.93 3.62 7.99
N MET A 248 -17.26 3.21 6.77
CA MET A 248 -16.57 2.14 6.08
C MET A 248 -16.37 2.55 4.61
N SER A 249 -15.20 2.32 4.08
CA SER A 249 -14.93 2.55 2.66
C SER A 249 -15.54 1.45 1.79
N PRO A 250 -15.70 1.70 0.46
CA PRO A 250 -16.13 0.65 -0.46
C PRO A 250 -15.20 -0.57 -0.50
N ALA A 251 -13.92 -0.40 -0.20
CA ALA A 251 -12.93 -1.47 -0.09
C ALA A 251 -12.94 -2.18 1.30
N GLY A 252 -13.84 -1.76 2.20
CA GLY A 252 -14.13 -2.45 3.45
C GLY A 252 -13.26 -2.07 4.66
N ILE A 253 -12.39 -1.05 4.56
CA ILE A 253 -11.70 -0.52 5.75
C ILE A 253 -12.67 0.29 6.61
N VAL A 254 -12.60 0.10 7.92
CA VAL A 254 -13.45 0.81 8.89
C VAL A 254 -12.68 1.95 9.52
N PHE A 255 -13.32 3.12 9.59
CA PHE A 255 -12.85 4.28 10.32
C PHE A 255 -13.76 4.49 11.53
N ASP A 256 -13.21 4.31 12.71
CA ASP A 256 -13.95 4.44 13.97
C ASP A 256 -13.30 5.54 14.83
N PRO A 257 -13.82 6.78 14.80
CA PRO A 257 -13.23 7.90 15.52
C PRO A 257 -13.25 7.74 17.05
N ALA A 258 -14.01 6.78 17.58
CA ALA A 258 -13.98 6.47 19.00
C ALA A 258 -12.75 5.64 19.41
N LEU A 259 -12.13 4.96 18.45
CA LEU A 259 -11.00 4.05 18.67
C LEU A 259 -9.73 4.47 17.95
N ASP A 260 -9.86 5.19 16.84
CA ASP A 260 -8.76 5.54 15.94
C ASP A 260 -8.60 7.06 15.82
N THR A 261 -7.37 7.51 15.68
CA THR A 261 -7.09 8.86 15.20
C THR A 261 -7.23 8.85 13.68
N VAL A 262 -8.35 9.35 13.18
CA VAL A 262 -8.63 9.51 11.76
C VAL A 262 -8.22 10.91 11.31
N LYS A 263 -7.43 11.00 10.24
CA LYS A 263 -7.04 12.30 9.67
C LYS A 263 -8.18 12.85 8.81
N ARG A 264 -8.54 14.12 9.08
CA ARG A 264 -9.52 14.83 8.26
C ARG A 264 -8.88 15.17 6.90
N PRO A 265 -9.60 14.97 5.79
CA PRO A 265 -9.20 15.52 4.50
C PRO A 265 -9.07 17.05 4.56
N PRO A 266 -8.21 17.65 3.74
CA PRO A 266 -8.05 19.12 3.71
C PRO A 266 -9.34 19.83 3.32
N VAL A 267 -10.12 19.24 2.43
CA VAL A 267 -11.43 19.73 1.98
C VAL A 267 -12.48 18.63 2.15
N CYS A 268 -13.70 19.04 2.51
CA CYS A 268 -14.84 18.14 2.70
C CYS A 268 -16.08 18.61 1.94
N GLY A 269 -16.21 19.91 1.66
CA GLY A 269 -17.31 20.48 0.90
C GLY A 269 -17.10 20.35 -0.60
N ALA A 270 -18.17 20.12 -1.34
CA ALA A 270 -18.13 19.97 -2.80
C ALA A 270 -17.74 21.27 -3.55
N THR A 271 -17.71 22.40 -2.86
CA THR A 271 -17.39 23.71 -3.41
C THR A 271 -16.24 24.39 -2.66
N GLU A 272 -15.57 23.65 -1.79
CA GLU A 272 -14.38 24.15 -1.10
C GLU A 272 -13.20 24.12 -2.08
N ASP A 273 -12.48 25.24 -2.13
CA ASP A 273 -11.22 25.43 -2.80
C ASP A 273 -10.18 25.69 -1.70
N GLY A 274 -9.49 24.65 -1.29
CA GLY A 274 -8.64 24.67 -0.10
C GLY A 274 -7.29 25.32 -0.36
N ASP A 275 -6.85 25.38 -1.61
CA ASP A 275 -5.58 26.00 -2.01
C ASP A 275 -5.75 27.32 -2.76
N GLY A 276 -6.97 27.67 -3.15
CA GLY A 276 -7.31 28.97 -3.73
C GLY A 276 -6.91 29.12 -5.20
N ASP A 277 -6.85 28.03 -5.95
CA ASP A 277 -6.45 28.06 -7.35
C ASP A 277 -7.61 28.27 -8.33
N GLY A 278 -8.85 28.18 -7.83
CA GLY A 278 -10.08 28.32 -8.60
C GLY A 278 -10.61 27.01 -9.16
N ILE A 279 -9.97 25.87 -8.86
CA ILE A 279 -10.42 24.53 -9.23
C ILE A 279 -10.88 23.81 -7.95
N VAL A 280 -12.03 23.17 -7.99
CA VAL A 280 -12.61 22.46 -6.85
C VAL A 280 -12.82 20.98 -7.18
N ASN A 281 -12.79 20.12 -6.17
CA ASN A 281 -12.99 18.67 -6.35
C ASN A 281 -12.06 18.04 -7.41
N GLU A 282 -10.81 18.38 -7.38
CA GLU A 282 -9.81 17.96 -8.36
C GLU A 282 -9.69 16.44 -8.48
N VAL A 283 -9.84 15.73 -7.34
CA VAL A 283 -9.93 14.27 -7.32
C VAL A 283 -11.33 13.86 -6.85
N HIS A 284 -12.20 13.54 -7.80
CA HIS A 284 -13.56 13.11 -7.48
C HIS A 284 -13.58 11.85 -6.59
N PRO A 285 -14.44 11.75 -5.56
CA PRO A 285 -14.49 10.61 -4.63
C PRO A 285 -14.59 9.22 -5.29
N ALA A 286 -15.25 9.11 -6.44
CA ALA A 286 -15.33 7.86 -7.20
C ALA A 286 -13.96 7.38 -7.69
N LEU A 287 -13.06 8.30 -8.03
CA LEU A 287 -11.69 7.95 -8.44
C LEU A 287 -10.89 7.39 -7.27
N LEU A 288 -11.11 7.96 -6.09
CA LEU A 288 -10.47 7.49 -4.86
C LEU A 288 -10.97 6.08 -4.48
N ASP A 289 -12.27 5.78 -4.65
CA ASP A 289 -12.82 4.44 -4.46
C ASP A 289 -12.11 3.41 -5.36
N HIS A 290 -11.90 3.75 -6.63
CA HIS A 290 -11.20 2.89 -7.57
C HIS A 290 -9.72 2.73 -7.23
N LEU A 291 -9.05 3.82 -6.83
CA LEU A 291 -7.63 3.80 -6.46
C LEU A 291 -7.40 2.94 -5.21
N GLU A 292 -8.21 3.11 -4.17
CA GLU A 292 -8.15 2.29 -2.95
C GLU A 292 -8.35 0.81 -3.29
N PHE A 293 -9.35 0.50 -4.11
CA PHE A 293 -9.65 -0.86 -4.50
C PHE A 293 -8.54 -1.50 -5.36
N TYR A 294 -7.90 -0.73 -6.23
CA TYR A 294 -6.73 -1.16 -6.97
C TYR A 294 -5.57 -1.50 -6.03
N LEU A 295 -5.26 -0.62 -5.07
CA LEU A 295 -4.17 -0.83 -4.12
C LEU A 295 -4.46 -2.01 -3.18
N LEU A 296 -5.72 -2.22 -2.78
CA LEU A 296 -6.14 -3.38 -1.99
C LEU A 296 -5.86 -4.70 -2.72
N ASN A 297 -6.10 -4.73 -4.03
CA ASN A 297 -5.95 -5.93 -4.87
C ASN A 297 -4.59 -5.99 -5.59
N TYR A 298 -3.65 -5.07 -5.29
CA TYR A 298 -2.36 -5.03 -5.94
C TYR A 298 -1.49 -6.21 -5.52
N PHE A 299 -0.75 -6.75 -6.46
CA PHE A 299 -0.04 -8.02 -6.35
C PHE A 299 0.89 -8.11 -5.14
N LYS A 300 1.05 -9.30 -4.62
CA LYS A 300 2.21 -9.68 -3.83
C LYS A 300 3.41 -9.91 -4.77
N PRO A 301 4.62 -9.42 -4.42
CA PRO A 301 5.84 -9.80 -5.13
C PRO A 301 6.07 -11.30 -5.11
N GLY A 302 6.75 -11.80 -6.12
CA GLY A 302 7.02 -13.20 -6.29
C GLY A 302 8.35 -13.65 -5.73
N HIS A 303 8.60 -14.95 -5.88
CA HIS A 303 9.86 -15.57 -5.59
C HIS A 303 10.57 -16.00 -6.87
N GLY A 304 11.88 -15.82 -6.93
CA GLY A 304 12.74 -16.46 -7.89
C GLY A 304 12.87 -17.97 -7.61
N GLU A 305 13.82 -18.60 -8.27
CA GLU A 305 14.02 -20.04 -8.17
C GLU A 305 14.40 -20.49 -6.74
N ALA A 306 13.58 -21.37 -6.18
CA ALA A 306 13.89 -22.02 -4.91
C ALA A 306 14.89 -23.15 -5.13
N THR A 307 16.03 -23.13 -4.45
CA THR A 307 17.07 -24.14 -4.48
C THR A 307 17.34 -24.68 -3.07
N ARG A 308 18.05 -25.78 -2.98
CA ARG A 308 18.52 -26.27 -1.65
C ARG A 308 19.35 -25.20 -0.93
N ARG A 309 20.10 -24.41 -1.67
CA ARG A 309 20.98 -23.38 -1.14
C ARG A 309 20.21 -22.18 -0.60
N THR A 310 19.21 -21.71 -1.33
CA THR A 310 18.32 -20.64 -0.83
C THR A 310 17.47 -21.09 0.35
N GLY A 311 16.99 -22.34 0.36
CA GLY A 311 16.32 -22.92 1.52
C GLY A 311 17.22 -22.99 2.76
N ALA A 312 18.51 -23.35 2.60
CA ALA A 312 19.48 -23.29 3.69
C ALA A 312 19.72 -21.84 4.19
N GLY A 313 19.67 -20.86 3.30
CA GLY A 313 19.73 -19.45 3.65
C GLY A 313 18.59 -19.00 4.58
N LEU A 314 17.36 -19.38 4.26
CA LEU A 314 16.20 -19.12 5.13
C LEU A 314 16.35 -19.81 6.51
N GLN A 315 16.79 -21.05 6.54
CA GLN A 315 17.05 -21.76 7.81
C GLN A 315 18.14 -21.09 8.64
N LEU A 316 19.16 -20.51 7.99
CA LEU A 316 20.18 -19.72 8.66
C LEU A 316 19.57 -18.44 9.27
N MET A 317 18.74 -17.70 8.53
CA MET A 317 18.02 -16.52 9.05
C MET A 317 17.19 -16.85 10.30
N GLN A 318 16.49 -17.99 10.29
CA GLN A 318 15.74 -18.47 11.45
C GLN A 318 16.69 -18.75 12.64
N ARG A 319 17.78 -19.47 12.40
CA ARG A 319 18.73 -19.88 13.44
C ARG A 319 19.43 -18.70 14.10
N ILE A 320 19.80 -17.68 13.35
CA ILE A 320 20.49 -16.51 13.88
C ILE A 320 19.55 -15.42 14.39
N GLY A 321 18.22 -15.65 14.34
CA GLY A 321 17.21 -14.80 14.98
C GLY A 321 16.66 -13.65 14.12
N CYS A 322 16.93 -13.62 12.81
CA CYS A 322 16.33 -12.61 11.92
C CYS A 322 14.80 -12.68 11.90
N THR A 323 14.27 -13.91 11.99
CA THR A 323 12.82 -14.16 11.93
C THR A 323 12.06 -13.81 13.21
N SER A 324 12.75 -13.31 14.24
CA SER A 324 12.07 -12.74 15.41
C SER A 324 11.32 -11.43 15.10
N CYS A 325 11.81 -10.67 14.10
CA CYS A 325 11.17 -9.47 13.56
C CYS A 325 10.64 -9.73 12.13
N HIS A 326 11.39 -10.47 11.34
CA HIS A 326 11.00 -10.87 9.98
C HIS A 326 10.19 -12.18 10.02
N ALA A 327 9.00 -12.14 10.65
CA ALA A 327 8.08 -13.28 10.72
C ALA A 327 7.72 -13.78 9.32
N GLN A 328 7.94 -15.07 9.07
CA GLN A 328 7.91 -15.60 7.70
C GLN A 328 6.53 -15.55 7.09
N ASN A 329 5.52 -16.08 7.76
CA ASN A 329 4.16 -16.22 7.23
C ASN A 329 3.15 -15.64 8.21
N LEU A 330 2.16 -14.93 7.68
CA LEU A 330 1.04 -14.41 8.46
C LEU A 330 -0.28 -14.79 7.79
N ALA A 331 -1.29 -15.13 8.59
CA ALA A 331 -2.59 -15.52 8.07
C ALA A 331 -3.60 -14.37 8.17
N ILE A 332 -4.40 -14.18 7.11
CA ILE A 332 -5.55 -13.30 7.05
C ILE A 332 -6.82 -14.15 7.18
N ALA A 333 -7.66 -13.83 8.16
CA ALA A 333 -8.94 -14.49 8.38
C ALA A 333 -10.10 -13.80 7.67
N HIS A 334 -9.97 -12.49 7.40
CA HIS A 334 -11.01 -11.66 6.78
C HIS A 334 -10.45 -10.97 5.54
N ASP A 335 -10.21 -11.77 4.50
CA ASP A 335 -9.73 -11.24 3.21
C ASP A 335 -10.82 -10.36 2.59
N ARG A 336 -10.53 -9.10 2.33
CA ARG A 336 -11.44 -8.15 1.69
C ARG A 336 -11.30 -8.11 0.18
N ARG A 337 -10.29 -8.78 -0.36
CA ARG A 337 -10.06 -8.86 -1.81
C ARG A 337 -11.06 -9.79 -2.45
N VAL A 338 -11.39 -9.51 -3.68
CA VAL A 338 -12.19 -10.38 -4.53
C VAL A 338 -11.33 -11.28 -5.41
N ALA A 339 -10.05 -10.98 -5.46
CA ALA A 339 -9.08 -11.62 -6.33
C ALA A 339 -7.74 -11.80 -5.63
N ASP A 340 -7.09 -12.92 -5.90
CA ASP A 340 -5.71 -13.15 -5.53
C ASP A 340 -4.84 -13.21 -6.77
N VAL A 341 -3.74 -12.47 -6.77
CA VAL A 341 -2.76 -12.50 -7.85
C VAL A 341 -1.45 -13.00 -7.28
N ASP A 342 -1.10 -14.22 -7.64
CA ASP A 342 0.11 -14.87 -7.20
C ASP A 342 1.17 -14.83 -8.31
N THR A 343 2.41 -14.57 -7.93
CA THR A 343 3.54 -14.56 -8.84
C THR A 343 4.35 -15.85 -8.65
N ARG A 344 4.48 -16.63 -9.72
CA ARG A 344 5.13 -17.94 -9.69
C ARG A 344 6.35 -18.00 -10.58
N PHE A 345 7.35 -18.74 -10.14
CA PHE A 345 8.50 -19.09 -10.96
C PHE A 345 8.19 -20.33 -11.82
N ASP A 346 8.43 -20.20 -13.13
CA ASP A 346 8.42 -21.32 -14.07
C ASP A 346 9.55 -21.11 -15.09
N PRO A 347 10.55 -22.01 -15.16
CA PRO A 347 11.67 -21.88 -16.09
C PRO A 347 11.28 -21.92 -17.56
N ARG A 348 10.05 -22.33 -17.88
CA ARG A 348 9.49 -22.41 -19.25
C ARG A 348 8.63 -21.22 -19.61
N ARG A 349 8.35 -20.33 -18.64
CA ARG A 349 7.47 -19.18 -18.78
C ARG A 349 8.19 -17.95 -18.23
N GLY A 350 7.63 -16.77 -18.53
CA GLY A 350 8.25 -15.51 -18.10
C GLY A 350 9.44 -15.11 -18.98
N VAL A 351 9.43 -13.84 -19.42
CA VAL A 351 10.35 -13.37 -20.46
C VAL A 351 11.73 -13.05 -19.90
N PHE A 352 11.80 -12.41 -18.75
CA PHE A 352 13.08 -11.94 -18.19
C PHE A 352 13.55 -12.70 -16.96
N ASN A 353 12.68 -12.93 -16.00
CA ASN A 353 13.02 -13.53 -14.72
C ASN A 353 12.30 -14.85 -14.44
N ARG A 354 11.62 -15.40 -15.46
CA ARG A 354 10.85 -16.64 -15.37
C ARG A 354 9.71 -16.59 -14.35
N LEU A 355 9.29 -15.41 -14.00
CA LEU A 355 8.13 -15.17 -13.17
C LEU A 355 6.91 -14.90 -14.06
N PHE A 356 5.77 -15.40 -13.64
CA PHE A 356 4.49 -15.09 -14.27
C PHE A 356 3.41 -14.94 -13.20
N ALA A 357 2.43 -14.09 -13.47
CA ALA A 357 1.33 -13.88 -12.56
C ALA A 357 0.17 -14.83 -12.89
N VAL A 358 -0.43 -15.37 -11.86
CA VAL A 358 -1.66 -16.16 -11.93
C VAL A 358 -2.71 -15.47 -11.08
N ALA A 359 -3.82 -15.07 -11.72
CA ALA A 359 -4.95 -14.50 -11.02
C ALA A 359 -5.98 -15.58 -10.72
N THR A 360 -6.50 -15.55 -9.51
CA THR A 360 -7.52 -16.48 -9.05
C THR A 360 -8.68 -15.71 -8.46
N LEU A 361 -9.92 -16.04 -8.85
CA LEU A 361 -11.09 -15.50 -8.17
C LEU A 361 -11.14 -16.05 -6.75
N SER A 362 -11.14 -15.15 -5.78
CA SER A 362 -11.22 -15.48 -4.36
C SER A 362 -12.57 -15.06 -3.73
N ALA A 363 -13.55 -14.74 -4.58
CA ALA A 363 -14.86 -14.27 -4.16
C ALA A 363 -15.96 -15.29 -4.50
N THR A 364 -17.05 -15.24 -3.73
CA THR A 364 -18.29 -15.95 -4.03
C THR A 364 -19.23 -15.01 -4.75
N ALA A 365 -19.74 -15.42 -5.91
CA ALA A 365 -20.74 -14.66 -6.64
C ALA A 365 -22.15 -14.92 -6.09
N VAL A 366 -22.87 -13.86 -5.80
CA VAL A 366 -24.27 -13.90 -5.34
C VAL A 366 -25.14 -13.21 -6.38
N ASP A 367 -26.11 -13.95 -6.92
CA ASP A 367 -27.10 -13.41 -7.83
C ASP A 367 -28.23 -12.74 -7.01
N ASP A 368 -28.43 -11.46 -7.22
CA ASP A 368 -29.46 -10.65 -6.59
C ASP A 368 -30.36 -9.91 -7.60
N GLY A 369 -30.38 -10.42 -8.84
CA GLY A 369 -31.18 -9.88 -9.94
C GLY A 369 -30.56 -8.66 -10.65
N GLN A 370 -29.37 -8.26 -10.29
CA GLN A 370 -28.64 -7.21 -11.00
C GLN A 370 -27.92 -7.78 -12.23
N PRO A 371 -27.59 -6.95 -13.24
CA PRO A 371 -26.86 -7.41 -14.45
C PRO A 371 -25.54 -8.14 -14.15
N PHE A 372 -24.85 -7.74 -13.07
CA PHE A 372 -23.66 -8.41 -12.57
C PHE A 372 -23.92 -8.90 -11.15
N SER A 373 -23.55 -10.15 -10.88
CA SER A 373 -23.65 -10.72 -9.53
C SER A 373 -22.78 -9.94 -8.54
N LYS A 374 -23.26 -9.79 -7.32
CA LYS A 374 -22.45 -9.25 -6.22
C LYS A 374 -21.35 -10.25 -5.85
N LEU A 375 -20.14 -9.75 -5.69
CA LEU A 375 -18.99 -10.55 -5.28
C LEU A 375 -18.73 -10.35 -3.77
N LEU A 376 -18.81 -11.43 -3.04
CA LEU A 376 -18.46 -11.45 -1.61
C LEU A 376 -17.06 -12.02 -1.45
N PRO A 377 -16.18 -11.36 -0.68
CA PRO A 377 -14.86 -11.88 -0.38
C PRO A 377 -14.90 -13.31 0.20
N ARG A 378 -13.82 -14.05 0.03
CA ARG A 378 -13.68 -15.40 0.59
C ARG A 378 -13.80 -15.39 2.11
N ARG A 379 -14.21 -16.50 2.68
CA ARG A 379 -14.28 -16.70 4.12
C ARG A 379 -13.15 -17.57 4.67
N GLU A 380 -12.45 -18.26 3.77
CA GLU A 380 -11.35 -19.16 4.12
C GLU A 380 -10.12 -18.35 4.51
N LEU A 381 -9.36 -18.92 5.46
CA LEU A 381 -8.09 -18.37 5.88
C LEU A 381 -7.12 -18.29 4.69
N PHE A 382 -6.49 -17.14 4.52
CA PHE A 382 -5.47 -16.91 3.51
C PHE A 382 -4.10 -16.73 4.17
N VAL A 383 -3.14 -17.56 3.83
CA VAL A 383 -1.77 -17.45 4.32
C VAL A 383 -0.96 -16.56 3.39
N VAL A 384 -0.45 -15.47 3.91
CA VAL A 384 0.51 -14.59 3.24
C VAL A 384 1.89 -15.18 3.48
N GLU A 385 2.37 -15.94 2.50
CA GLU A 385 3.67 -16.61 2.55
C GLU A 385 4.80 -15.60 2.37
N ASP A 386 5.90 -15.84 3.11
CA ASP A 386 7.16 -15.12 3.02
C ASP A 386 7.03 -13.59 3.05
N ILE A 387 6.08 -13.09 3.86
CA ILE A 387 5.98 -11.65 4.12
C ILE A 387 7.23 -11.13 4.83
N LEU A 388 7.83 -11.94 5.68
CA LEU A 388 9.04 -11.63 6.44
C LEU A 388 8.94 -10.27 7.16
N ALA A 389 7.84 -10.07 7.89
CA ALA A 389 7.56 -8.88 8.69
C ALA A 389 6.66 -9.21 9.88
N ASP A 390 6.86 -8.53 11.00
CA ASP A 390 5.99 -8.59 12.18
C ASP A 390 5.06 -7.37 12.32
N LEU A 391 5.19 -6.40 11.43
CA LEU A 391 4.43 -5.14 11.43
C LEU A 391 4.54 -4.37 12.76
N LYS A 392 5.67 -4.52 13.46
CA LYS A 392 6.04 -3.76 14.66
C LYS A 392 7.06 -2.67 14.33
N ARG A 393 7.15 -1.69 15.21
CA ARG A 393 8.23 -0.71 15.20
C ARG A 393 9.34 -1.16 16.13
N HIS A 394 10.57 -1.14 15.62
CA HIS A 394 11.79 -1.50 16.35
C HIS A 394 12.82 -0.39 16.35
N ASP A 395 13.59 -0.29 17.40
CA ASP A 395 14.79 0.54 17.46
C ASP A 395 15.99 -0.27 16.94
N LEU A 396 16.45 0.07 15.75
CA LEU A 396 17.58 -0.57 15.10
C LEU A 396 18.93 0.14 15.40
N GLY A 397 18.95 1.02 16.41
CA GLY A 397 20.13 1.77 16.81
C GLY A 397 20.36 3.06 16.02
N SER A 398 21.32 3.83 16.46
CA SER A 398 21.57 5.21 15.99
C SER A 398 21.86 5.33 14.50
N ALA A 399 22.28 4.26 13.83
CA ALA A 399 22.48 4.24 12.39
C ALA A 399 21.19 4.39 11.58
N PHE A 400 20.03 4.10 12.20
CA PHE A 400 18.71 4.26 11.59
C PHE A 400 17.91 5.43 12.18
N HIS A 401 18.38 6.08 13.23
CA HIS A 401 17.67 7.21 13.82
C HIS A 401 17.58 8.39 12.86
N GLU A 402 16.47 9.08 12.89
CA GLU A 402 16.13 10.18 12.00
C GLU A 402 15.71 11.42 12.79
N ARG A 403 16.25 12.57 12.42
CA ARG A 403 15.90 13.86 13.02
C ARG A 403 14.82 14.54 12.20
N GLN A 404 13.75 14.93 12.84
CA GLN A 404 12.67 15.70 12.25
C GLN A 404 13.01 17.20 12.17
N TYR A 405 12.21 17.99 11.45
CA TYR A 405 12.40 19.44 11.34
C TYR A 405 12.30 20.18 12.67
N ASP A 406 11.47 19.72 13.59
CA ASP A 406 11.34 20.27 14.95
C ASP A 406 12.50 19.90 15.87
N GLY A 407 13.45 19.13 15.35
CA GLY A 407 14.62 18.65 16.11
C GLY A 407 14.38 17.36 16.90
N THR A 408 13.15 16.84 16.94
CA THR A 408 12.87 15.55 17.59
C THR A 408 13.56 14.40 16.89
N LEU A 409 13.81 13.32 17.60
CA LEU A 409 14.49 12.14 17.08
C LEU A 409 13.49 10.98 16.99
N VAL A 410 13.25 10.50 15.78
CA VAL A 410 12.55 9.25 15.55
C VAL A 410 13.56 8.11 15.64
N THR A 411 13.30 7.16 16.54
CA THR A 411 14.23 6.04 16.81
C THR A 411 13.66 4.69 16.44
N ARG A 412 12.34 4.60 16.22
CA ARG A 412 11.66 3.34 15.95
C ARG A 412 11.00 3.35 14.58
N PHE A 413 11.26 2.28 13.81
CA PHE A 413 10.78 2.12 12.45
C PHE A 413 10.10 0.78 12.24
N MET A 414 9.13 0.76 11.32
CA MET A 414 8.35 -0.42 10.99
C MET A 414 9.21 -1.50 10.32
N THR A 415 9.05 -2.75 10.76
CA THR A 415 9.52 -3.89 10.00
C THR A 415 8.70 -4.02 8.73
N LYS A 416 9.27 -3.61 7.62
CA LYS A 416 8.61 -3.73 6.31
C LYS A 416 8.71 -5.16 5.78
N PRO A 417 7.73 -5.62 4.99
CA PRO A 417 7.87 -6.86 4.23
C PRO A 417 9.17 -6.87 3.44
N LEU A 418 9.88 -8.00 3.46
CA LEU A 418 11.08 -8.17 2.64
C LEU A 418 10.76 -8.53 1.18
N TRP A 419 9.49 -8.50 0.80
CA TRP A 419 9.08 -8.68 -0.59
C TRP A 419 9.83 -7.74 -1.51
N GLY A 420 10.33 -8.26 -2.61
CA GLY A 420 11.00 -7.46 -3.62
C GLY A 420 12.37 -6.93 -3.21
N VAL A 421 12.88 -7.28 -2.03
CA VAL A 421 14.14 -6.72 -1.49
C VAL A 421 15.33 -6.93 -2.43
N ALA A 422 15.32 -7.99 -3.24
CA ALA A 422 16.37 -8.22 -4.23
C ALA A 422 16.43 -7.17 -5.35
N SER A 423 15.36 -6.39 -5.55
CA SER A 423 15.21 -5.45 -6.68
C SER A 423 15.00 -4.01 -6.24
N THR A 424 15.09 -3.69 -4.94
CA THR A 424 14.65 -2.40 -4.39
C THR A 424 15.75 -1.64 -3.66
N ALA A 425 17.01 -1.82 -4.08
CA ALA A 425 18.08 -0.95 -3.61
C ALA A 425 17.80 0.53 -4.03
N PRO A 426 18.21 1.50 -3.22
CA PRO A 426 18.95 1.42 -1.96
C PRO A 426 18.08 1.00 -0.77
N TYR A 427 18.71 0.52 0.31
CA TYR A 427 18.05 -0.08 1.48
C TYR A 427 18.07 0.82 2.72
N GLY A 428 17.16 0.47 3.64
CA GLY A 428 16.83 1.28 4.81
C GLY A 428 15.74 2.29 4.46
N HIS A 429 15.05 2.82 5.47
CA HIS A 429 14.03 3.86 5.26
C HIS A 429 14.62 5.16 4.69
N ASP A 430 15.91 5.34 4.83
CA ASP A 430 16.72 6.49 4.42
C ASP A 430 17.54 6.25 3.14
N GLY A 431 17.47 5.06 2.55
CA GLY A 431 18.18 4.72 1.32
C GLY A 431 19.71 4.77 1.41
N ARG A 432 20.30 4.65 2.61
CA ARG A 432 21.75 4.81 2.80
C ARG A 432 22.58 3.58 2.51
N SER A 433 21.98 2.41 2.42
CA SER A 433 22.69 1.16 2.15
C SER A 433 22.47 0.72 0.72
N ILE A 434 23.54 0.41 -0.01
CA ILE A 434 23.47 0.08 -1.43
C ILE A 434 23.38 -1.43 -1.70
N ASP A 435 23.71 -2.25 -0.72
CA ASP A 435 23.61 -3.70 -0.83
C ASP A 435 23.03 -4.36 0.44
N LEU A 436 22.58 -5.62 0.28
CA LEU A 436 21.92 -6.36 1.35
C LEU A 436 22.85 -6.68 2.53
N LYS A 437 24.12 -6.97 2.28
CA LYS A 437 25.08 -7.26 3.34
C LYS A 437 25.33 -6.01 4.19
N GLU A 438 25.46 -4.85 3.55
CA GLU A 438 25.65 -3.59 4.22
C GLU A 438 24.47 -3.26 5.14
N VAL A 439 23.22 -3.33 4.64
CA VAL A 439 22.06 -3.03 5.48
C VAL A 439 21.92 -4.01 6.64
N ILE A 440 22.22 -5.30 6.46
CA ILE A 440 22.22 -6.29 7.54
C ILE A 440 23.25 -5.90 8.61
N LEU A 441 24.46 -5.55 8.21
CA LEU A 441 25.54 -5.14 9.13
C LEU A 441 25.28 -3.77 9.78
N ARG A 442 24.42 -2.96 9.20
CA ARG A 442 23.98 -1.69 9.77
C ARG A 442 22.97 -1.85 10.89
N HIS A 443 22.22 -2.95 10.97
CA HIS A 443 21.28 -3.25 12.04
C HIS A 443 21.99 -3.19 13.40
N GLY A 444 21.33 -2.57 14.38
CA GLY A 444 21.80 -2.45 15.77
C GLY A 444 20.61 -2.53 16.72
N GLY A 445 20.72 -1.92 17.90
CA GLY A 445 19.65 -1.85 18.88
C GLY A 445 19.01 -3.22 19.17
N GLU A 446 17.71 -3.35 18.95
CA GLU A 446 16.97 -4.60 19.15
C GLU A 446 17.47 -5.75 18.25
N ALA A 447 18.05 -5.45 17.10
CA ALA A 447 18.59 -6.45 16.15
C ALA A 447 20.09 -6.75 16.33
N GLN A 448 20.77 -6.16 17.32
CA GLN A 448 22.22 -6.27 17.52
C GLN A 448 22.70 -7.74 17.56
N ARG A 449 21.98 -8.61 18.26
CA ARG A 449 22.37 -10.03 18.40
C ARG A 449 22.31 -10.78 17.06
N ALA A 450 21.27 -10.53 16.26
CA ALA A 450 21.13 -11.17 14.94
C ALA A 450 22.21 -10.67 13.97
N LYS A 451 22.53 -9.36 14.00
CA LYS A 451 23.63 -8.78 13.24
C LYS A 451 24.98 -9.42 13.60
N GLU A 452 25.30 -9.53 14.88
CA GLU A 452 26.55 -10.15 15.35
C GLU A 452 26.64 -11.62 14.96
N ALA A 453 25.51 -12.36 15.08
CA ALA A 453 25.43 -13.72 14.63
C ALA A 453 25.66 -13.84 13.11
N PHE A 454 25.08 -12.93 12.31
CA PHE A 454 25.34 -12.88 10.86
C PHE A 454 26.82 -12.59 10.56
N ALA A 455 27.40 -11.60 11.22
CA ALA A 455 28.80 -11.23 11.05
C ALA A 455 29.77 -12.37 11.42
N GLY A 456 29.39 -13.21 12.39
CA GLY A 456 30.16 -14.37 12.83
C GLY A 456 30.02 -15.62 11.93
N LEU A 457 29.12 -15.61 10.94
CA LEU A 457 29.01 -16.70 9.98
C LEU A 457 30.20 -16.71 9.01
N GLY A 458 30.58 -17.90 8.55
CA GLY A 458 31.52 -18.01 7.44
C GLY A 458 30.93 -17.46 6.14
N ASP A 459 31.80 -17.05 5.23
CA ASP A 459 31.41 -16.40 3.97
C ASP A 459 30.38 -17.21 3.15
N ASP A 460 30.46 -18.54 3.17
CA ASP A 460 29.50 -19.38 2.45
C ASP A 460 28.10 -19.30 3.06
N ASP A 461 27.98 -19.30 4.37
CA ASP A 461 26.70 -19.20 5.06
C ASP A 461 26.10 -17.79 4.94
N GLN A 462 26.92 -16.73 4.98
CA GLN A 462 26.46 -15.38 4.66
C GLN A 462 25.92 -15.32 3.23
N ARG A 463 26.62 -15.89 2.25
CA ARG A 463 26.14 -15.94 0.86
C ARG A 463 24.83 -16.69 0.71
N LYS A 464 24.58 -17.79 1.43
CA LYS A 464 23.28 -18.50 1.38
C LYS A 464 22.13 -17.61 1.81
N ILE A 465 22.32 -16.80 2.86
CA ILE A 465 21.30 -15.82 3.30
C ILE A 465 21.07 -14.78 2.21
N LEU A 466 22.12 -14.21 1.65
CA LEU A 466 22.01 -13.20 0.58
C LEU A 466 21.37 -13.80 -0.69
N GLU A 467 21.66 -15.04 -1.03
CA GLU A 467 21.03 -15.74 -2.15
C GLU A 467 19.53 -15.99 -1.88
N PHE A 468 19.14 -16.33 -0.64
CA PHE A 468 17.72 -16.41 -0.29
C PHE A 468 17.04 -15.06 -0.44
N LEU A 469 17.59 -13.98 0.13
CA LEU A 469 17.05 -12.63 -0.03
C LEU A 469 17.01 -12.21 -1.51
N GLY A 470 17.99 -12.66 -2.30
CA GLY A 470 18.04 -12.48 -3.75
C GLY A 470 16.91 -13.18 -4.52
N THR A 471 16.17 -14.11 -3.90
CA THR A 471 14.97 -14.69 -4.51
C THR A 471 13.72 -13.85 -4.31
N LEU A 472 13.72 -12.89 -3.38
CA LEU A 472 12.59 -12.04 -3.06
C LEU A 472 12.56 -10.87 -4.05
N VAL A 473 12.09 -11.13 -5.26
CA VAL A 473 12.07 -10.19 -6.37
C VAL A 473 10.70 -9.53 -6.49
N LEU A 474 10.67 -8.33 -7.05
CA LEU A 474 9.41 -7.72 -7.44
C LEU A 474 8.76 -8.49 -8.58
N PHE A 475 7.50 -8.16 -8.83
CA PHE A 475 6.73 -8.67 -9.94
C PHE A 475 7.54 -8.58 -11.26
N PRO A 476 7.26 -9.44 -12.24
CA PRO A 476 7.98 -9.43 -13.52
C PRO A 476 8.12 -8.01 -14.09
N PRO A 477 9.30 -7.64 -14.57
CA PRO A 477 9.55 -6.29 -15.09
C PRO A 477 8.67 -5.92 -16.29
N ASP A 478 8.10 -6.90 -16.95
CA ASP A 478 7.17 -6.77 -18.06
C ASP A 478 5.69 -6.69 -17.63
N ASP A 479 5.41 -6.66 -16.30
CA ASP A 479 4.06 -6.34 -15.83
C ASP A 479 3.69 -4.92 -16.22
N THR A 480 2.93 -4.84 -17.29
CA THR A 480 2.44 -3.60 -17.87
C THR A 480 0.95 -3.43 -17.61
N ALA A 481 0.45 -2.26 -17.96
CA ALA A 481 -0.98 -2.03 -18.05
C ALA A 481 -1.67 -3.07 -18.94
N SER A 482 -1.02 -3.45 -20.03
CA SER A 482 -1.51 -4.48 -20.96
C SER A 482 -1.64 -5.87 -20.32
N ASN A 483 -0.83 -6.19 -19.32
CA ASN A 483 -0.90 -7.48 -18.64
C ASN A 483 -2.11 -7.58 -17.70
N LEU A 484 -2.58 -6.47 -17.16
CA LEU A 484 -3.80 -6.40 -16.36
C LEU A 484 -5.08 -6.34 -17.20
N ASN A 485 -4.94 -5.97 -18.47
CA ASN A 485 -6.02 -6.00 -19.46
C ASN A 485 -5.43 -6.50 -20.78
N PRO A 486 -5.34 -7.81 -20.97
CA PRO A 486 -4.74 -8.39 -22.17
C PRO A 486 -5.51 -8.03 -23.45
N GLY A 487 -6.67 -7.40 -23.33
CA GLY A 487 -7.51 -7.06 -24.46
C GLY A 487 -8.21 -8.29 -25.06
N THR A 488 -8.75 -8.12 -26.26
CA THR A 488 -9.36 -9.23 -26.98
C THR A 488 -8.27 -10.08 -27.64
N PRO A 489 -8.19 -11.38 -27.34
CA PRO A 489 -7.21 -12.26 -27.97
C PRO A 489 -7.29 -12.18 -29.51
N GLY A 490 -6.16 -11.96 -30.16
CA GLY A 490 -6.07 -11.86 -31.62
C GLY A 490 -6.33 -10.46 -32.20
N ALA A 491 -6.64 -9.45 -31.37
CA ALA A 491 -6.72 -8.08 -31.86
C ALA A 491 -5.31 -7.53 -32.19
N PRO A 492 -5.17 -6.67 -33.23
CA PRO A 492 -3.89 -6.08 -33.57
C PRO A 492 -3.27 -5.33 -32.38
N GLY A 493 -2.03 -5.63 -32.06
CA GLY A 493 -1.30 -5.03 -30.93
C GLY A 493 -1.55 -5.68 -29.58
N VAL A 494 -2.38 -6.70 -29.49
CA VAL A 494 -2.54 -7.52 -28.29
C VAL A 494 -1.53 -8.66 -28.35
N GLN A 495 -0.61 -8.65 -27.40
CA GLN A 495 0.41 -9.69 -27.30
C GLN A 495 -0.20 -10.98 -26.73
N ALA A 496 0.27 -12.13 -27.22
CA ALA A 496 -0.22 -13.40 -26.71
C ALA A 496 0.08 -13.52 -25.19
N PRO A 497 -0.89 -14.00 -24.38
CA PRO A 497 -0.72 -14.13 -22.92
C PRO A 497 0.51 -14.93 -22.50
N SER A 498 1.02 -15.81 -23.36
CA SER A 498 2.19 -16.65 -23.10
C SER A 498 3.54 -15.91 -23.20
N GLU A 499 3.57 -14.73 -23.80
CA GLU A 499 4.79 -13.98 -24.06
C GLU A 499 5.15 -12.97 -22.96
N HIS A 500 4.19 -12.59 -22.15
CA HIS A 500 4.35 -11.58 -21.11
C HIS A 500 3.65 -12.06 -19.86
N GLY A 501 4.24 -12.65 -18.90
CA GLY A 501 3.64 -13.03 -17.64
C GLY A 501 2.20 -12.49 -17.44
N SER A 502 1.23 -13.05 -18.15
CA SER A 502 -0.10 -12.47 -18.22
C SER A 502 -0.96 -12.91 -17.05
N ILE A 503 -1.73 -11.97 -16.53
CA ILE A 503 -2.85 -12.27 -15.65
C ILE A 503 -4.00 -12.67 -16.55
N ASP A 504 -4.50 -13.90 -16.41
CA ASP A 504 -5.75 -14.29 -17.05
C ASP A 504 -6.93 -13.66 -16.29
N LEU A 505 -7.29 -12.48 -16.71
CA LEU A 505 -8.42 -11.74 -16.13
C LEU A 505 -9.78 -12.35 -16.53
N ALA A 506 -9.84 -13.26 -17.50
CA ALA A 506 -11.08 -13.94 -17.85
C ALA A 506 -11.64 -14.77 -16.69
N VAL A 507 -10.76 -15.18 -15.76
CA VAL A 507 -11.19 -15.86 -14.52
C VAL A 507 -12.00 -14.92 -13.63
N PHE A 508 -11.76 -13.61 -13.67
CA PHE A 508 -12.46 -12.63 -12.84
C PHE A 508 -13.73 -12.07 -13.44
N PHE A 509 -13.91 -12.23 -14.76
CA PHE A 509 -14.93 -11.49 -15.48
C PHE A 509 -15.76 -12.39 -16.34
N ARG A 510 -17.08 -12.31 -16.17
CA ARG A 510 -18.04 -13.01 -17.03
C ARG A 510 -17.99 -12.54 -18.47
N THR A 511 -17.45 -11.37 -18.74
CA THR A 511 -17.35 -10.81 -20.10
C THR A 511 -16.03 -10.04 -20.25
N PRO A 512 -14.92 -10.72 -20.60
CA PRO A 512 -13.74 -10.01 -21.05
C PRO A 512 -14.11 -9.21 -22.30
N GLY A 513 -13.97 -7.90 -22.25
CA GLY A 513 -14.24 -7.04 -23.40
C GLY A 513 -15.67 -6.52 -23.54
N GLY A 514 -16.49 -6.59 -22.51
CA GLY A 514 -17.67 -5.77 -22.43
C GLY A 514 -17.31 -4.28 -22.56
N PRO A 515 -18.17 -3.45 -23.16
CA PRO A 515 -17.88 -2.03 -23.29
C PRO A 515 -17.66 -1.44 -21.89
N GLU A 516 -16.54 -0.79 -21.70
CA GLU A 516 -16.33 0.05 -20.53
C GLU A 516 -17.20 1.30 -20.59
#